data_4cea9b2a05cd3df99097a0069b5d7617
#
_entry.id   4cea9b2a05cd3df99097a0069b5d7617
#
_cell.length_a   1.000
_cell.length_b   1.000
_cell.length_c   1.000
_cell.angle_alpha   90.00
_cell.angle_beta   90.00
_cell.angle_gamma   90.00
#
_symmetry.space_group_name_H-M   'P 1'
#
loop_
_entity.id
_entity.type
_entity.pdbx_description
1 polymer ?
#
loop_
_entity_poly.entity_id
_entity_poly.type
_entity_poly.pdbx_seq_one_letter_code
_entity_poly.pdbx_strand_id
1 'polypeptide(L)'
;MNAPILLTRFNRHIIITVMSNQVIIEELPYDPEFERLFKQAERNLMWFSEHAEELEVFKKYRGRYVAAAGGELFVGDSREEVERLAREKHPDEMPHVRYILREKGSRIYECQR
;
A
#
# COMPACT_ATOMS: atom_id res chain seq x y z
N MET A 1 -32.22 7.15 -7.52
CA MET A 1 -31.75 6.14 -7.18
C MET A 1 -30.45 6.26 -6.70
N ASN A 2 -30.07 5.52 -5.88
CA ASN A 2 -28.90 5.56 -5.37
C ASN A 2 -28.04 4.66 -5.86
N ALA A 3 -27.01 4.95 -6.41
CA ALA A 3 -26.08 4.02 -6.81
C ALA A 3 -25.24 3.64 -5.71
N PRO A 4 -24.85 2.45 -5.65
CA PRO A 4 -23.97 2.04 -4.62
C PRO A 4 -22.67 2.69 -4.84
N ILE A 5 -21.90 2.73 -3.82
CA ILE A 5 -20.64 3.24 -3.93
C ILE A 5 -19.78 2.34 -4.63
N LEU A 6 -19.34 2.63 -5.82
CA LEU A 6 -18.56 1.78 -6.52
C LEU A 6 -17.38 2.41 -6.98
N LEU A 7 -16.33 1.69 -7.06
CA LEU A 7 -15.20 2.11 -7.63
C LEU A 7 -15.04 1.28 -8.79
N THR A 8 -15.64 1.58 -9.89
CA THR A 8 -15.63 0.75 -11.03
C THR A 8 -14.72 1.27 -12.07
N ARG A 9 -13.93 0.38 -12.69
CA ARG A 9 -13.08 0.76 -13.68
C ARG A 9 -13.54 0.25 -14.94
N PHE A 10 -14.23 0.98 -15.76
CA PHE A 10 -14.66 0.49 -16.97
C PHE A 10 -13.55 0.47 -17.89
N ASN A 11 -12.81 1.46 -18.05
CA ASN A 11 -11.67 1.29 -18.80
C ASN A 11 -10.75 2.08 -18.03
N ARG A 12 -9.66 2.01 -17.93
CA ARG A 12 -8.68 2.44 -17.06
C ARG A 12 -8.60 3.90 -16.81
N HIS A 13 -9.40 4.71 -17.39
CA HIS A 13 -9.28 6.12 -17.13
C HIS A 13 -10.61 6.74 -16.77
N ILE A 14 -11.55 5.96 -16.31
CA ILE A 14 -12.80 6.50 -15.86
C ILE A 14 -13.03 6.05 -14.43
N ILE A 15 -13.25 7.01 -13.58
CA ILE A 15 -13.51 6.74 -12.19
C ILE A 15 -14.88 7.25 -11.86
N ILE A 16 -15.70 6.42 -11.25
CA ILE A 16 -17.02 6.79 -10.85
C ILE A 16 -17.06 6.79 -9.34
N THR A 17 -17.40 7.92 -8.77
CA THR A 17 -17.43 8.07 -7.34
C THR A 17 -18.79 8.59 -6.92
N VAL A 18 -19.30 8.08 -5.83
CA VAL A 18 -20.53 8.56 -5.27
C VAL A 18 -20.24 9.27 -3.99
N MET A 19 -20.64 10.53 -3.89
CA MET A 19 -20.38 11.28 -2.72
C MET A 19 -21.59 12.06 -2.38
N SER A 20 -22.08 11.97 -1.22
CA SER A 20 -23.21 12.76 -0.74
C SER A 20 -24.34 12.72 -1.71
N ASN A 21 -24.76 11.62 -2.12
CA ASN A 21 -25.87 11.47 -3.03
C ASN A 21 -25.61 12.02 -4.41
N GLN A 22 -24.37 12.27 -4.71
CA GLN A 22 -24.03 12.71 -6.03
C GLN A 22 -23.09 11.74 -6.67
N VAL A 23 -23.27 11.52 -7.94
CA VAL A 23 -22.36 10.64 -8.66
C VAL A 23 -21.42 11.51 -9.45
N ILE A 24 -20.15 11.33 -9.22
CA ILE A 24 -19.13 12.06 -9.90
C ILE A 24 -18.40 11.15 -10.82
N ILE A 25 -18.34 11.49 -12.10
CA ILE A 25 -17.63 10.70 -13.07
C ILE A 25 -16.51 11.53 -13.61
N GLU A 26 -15.33 11.02 -13.45
CA GLU A 26 -14.15 11.72 -13.91
C GLU A 26 -13.41 10.88 -14.88
N GLU A 27 -12.97 11.49 -15.96
CA GLU A 27 -12.18 10.78 -16.91
C GLU A 27 -10.75 11.22 -16.76
N LEU A 28 -9.88 10.31 -16.49
CA LEU A 28 -8.48 10.61 -16.29
C LEU A 28 -7.69 10.15 -17.47
N PRO A 29 -6.63 10.83 -17.82
CA PRO A 29 -5.80 10.37 -18.92
C PRO A 29 -5.16 9.04 -18.58
N TYR A 30 -5.07 8.18 -19.54
CA TYR A 30 -4.42 6.90 -19.32
C TYR A 30 -2.93 7.13 -19.20
N ASP A 31 -2.33 6.59 -18.20
CA ASP A 31 -0.92 6.77 -17.95
C ASP A 31 -0.28 5.40 -17.77
N PRO A 32 0.40 4.89 -18.76
CA PRO A 32 1.00 3.58 -18.63
C PRO A 32 2.06 3.50 -17.54
N GLU A 33 2.72 4.61 -17.26
CA GLU A 33 3.70 4.59 -16.20
C GLU A 33 3.02 4.41 -14.85
N PHE A 34 1.90 5.09 -14.63
CA PHE A 34 1.19 4.93 -13.38
C PHE A 34 0.68 3.51 -13.24
N GLU A 35 0.18 2.93 -14.31
CA GLU A 35 -0.31 1.57 -14.24
C GLU A 35 0.82 0.59 -13.93
N ARG A 36 1.99 0.81 -14.52
CA ARG A 36 3.12 -0.03 -14.25
C ARG A 36 3.53 0.03 -12.79
N LEU A 37 3.58 1.25 -12.24
CA LEU A 37 3.95 1.41 -10.84
C LEU A 37 2.89 0.82 -9.92
N PHE A 38 1.64 0.96 -10.27
CA PHE A 38 0.58 0.42 -9.45
C PHE A 38 0.67 -1.10 -9.39
N LYS A 39 0.95 -1.73 -10.51
CA LYS A 39 1.09 -3.17 -10.51
C LYS A 39 2.31 -3.62 -9.71
N GLN A 40 3.37 -2.85 -9.76
CA GLN A 40 4.51 -3.19 -8.95
C GLN A 40 4.22 -3.05 -7.47
N ALA A 41 3.47 -2.01 -7.10
CA ALA A 41 3.10 -1.83 -5.70
C ALA A 41 2.24 -2.99 -5.23
N GLU A 42 1.34 -3.46 -6.08
CA GLU A 42 0.54 -4.60 -5.73
C GLU A 42 1.40 -5.84 -5.54
N ARG A 43 2.34 -6.05 -6.40
CA ARG A 43 3.20 -7.22 -6.26
C ARG A 43 4.00 -7.16 -4.98
N ASN A 44 4.49 -5.97 -4.63
CA ASN A 44 5.27 -5.83 -3.40
C ASN A 44 4.40 -6.05 -2.17
N LEU A 45 3.17 -5.59 -2.22
CA LEU A 45 2.24 -5.83 -1.12
C LEU A 45 1.97 -7.32 -0.98
N MET A 46 1.73 -8.00 -2.08
CA MET A 46 1.45 -9.43 -2.01
C MET A 46 2.66 -10.19 -1.52
N TRP A 47 3.84 -9.82 -1.98
CA TRP A 47 5.04 -10.49 -1.51
C TRP A 47 5.18 -10.30 0.00
N PHE A 48 4.92 -9.08 0.49
CA PHE A 48 5.02 -8.83 1.92
C PHE A 48 3.99 -9.66 2.67
N SER A 49 2.77 -9.72 2.17
CA SER A 49 1.74 -10.49 2.84
C SER A 49 2.08 -11.97 2.92
N GLU A 50 2.71 -12.46 1.89
CA GLU A 50 3.03 -13.87 1.86
C GLU A 50 4.23 -14.24 2.72
N HIS A 51 5.15 -13.31 2.91
CA HIS A 51 6.40 -13.65 3.57
C HIS A 51 6.56 -13.05 4.96
N ALA A 52 5.67 -12.16 5.35
CA ALA A 52 5.87 -11.45 6.61
C ALA A 52 5.88 -12.39 7.81
N GLU A 53 5.04 -13.40 7.79
CA GLU A 53 4.99 -14.30 8.91
C GLU A 53 6.21 -15.18 8.94
N GLU A 54 6.59 -15.68 7.81
CA GLU A 54 7.74 -16.51 7.72
C GLU A 54 8.97 -15.78 8.15
N LEU A 55 9.09 -14.50 7.82
CA LEU A 55 10.23 -13.72 8.20
C LEU A 55 10.09 -13.12 9.59
N GLU A 56 8.96 -13.37 10.23
CA GLU A 56 8.72 -12.90 11.59
C GLU A 56 8.82 -11.38 11.67
N VAL A 57 8.31 -10.71 10.65
CA VAL A 57 8.48 -9.27 10.58
C VAL A 57 7.79 -8.58 11.74
N PHE A 58 6.61 -9.05 12.11
CA PHE A 58 5.86 -8.41 13.15
C PHE A 58 6.41 -8.66 14.53
N LYS A 59 7.35 -9.57 14.67
CA LYS A 59 7.95 -9.83 15.91
C LYS A 59 9.27 -9.16 15.99
N LYS A 60 10.06 -9.19 14.94
CA LYS A 60 11.42 -8.72 14.98
C LYS A 60 11.56 -7.23 14.85
N TYR A 61 10.61 -6.57 14.17
CA TYR A 61 10.83 -5.19 13.80
C TYR A 61 9.79 -4.25 14.40
N ARG A 62 9.32 -4.56 15.61
CA ARG A 62 8.35 -3.73 16.26
C ARG A 62 8.88 -2.33 16.47
N GLY A 63 8.07 -1.34 16.16
CA GLY A 63 8.44 0.04 16.30
C GLY A 63 9.29 0.56 15.19
N ARG A 64 9.45 -0.21 14.12
CA ARG A 64 10.29 0.22 13.02
C ARG A 64 9.50 0.19 11.72
N TYR A 65 10.04 0.79 10.71
CA TYR A 65 9.41 0.78 9.40
C TYR A 65 10.07 -0.29 8.53
N VAL A 66 9.30 -0.90 7.67
CA VAL A 66 9.84 -1.87 6.74
C VAL A 66 9.34 -1.52 5.36
N ALA A 67 10.06 -1.91 4.36
CA ALA A 67 9.64 -1.71 2.98
C ALA A 67 9.93 -2.99 2.21
N ALA A 68 9.03 -3.34 1.33
CA ALA A 68 9.21 -4.52 0.48
C ALA A 68 9.29 -4.05 -0.95
N ALA A 69 10.33 -4.47 -1.63
CA ALA A 69 10.50 -4.14 -3.03
C ALA A 69 11.39 -5.20 -3.66
N GLY A 70 11.00 -5.64 -4.84
CA GLY A 70 11.82 -6.59 -5.57
C GLY A 70 12.07 -7.89 -4.86
N GLY A 71 11.14 -8.31 -4.03
CA GLY A 71 11.33 -9.55 -3.27
C GLY A 71 12.31 -9.43 -2.14
N GLU A 72 12.53 -8.23 -1.64
CA GLU A 72 13.44 -8.00 -0.53
C GLU A 72 12.79 -7.13 0.51
N LEU A 73 13.27 -7.24 1.72
CA LEU A 73 12.75 -6.45 2.81
C LEU A 73 13.81 -5.49 3.30
N PHE A 74 13.43 -4.24 3.49
CA PHE A 74 14.32 -3.21 3.99
C PHE A 74 13.77 -2.69 5.31
N VAL A 75 14.63 -2.43 6.28
CA VAL A 75 14.21 -2.05 7.61
C VAL A 75 14.89 -0.75 7.99
N GLY A 76 14.16 0.14 8.61
CA GLY A 76 14.73 1.41 9.04
C GLY A 76 13.89 2.04 10.11
N ASP A 77 14.31 3.22 10.53
CA ASP A 77 13.64 3.90 11.63
C ASP A 77 12.64 4.93 11.15
N SER A 78 12.58 5.22 9.88
CA SER A 78 11.61 6.16 9.38
C SER A 78 11.14 5.70 8.01
N ARG A 79 10.01 6.25 7.60
CA ARG A 79 9.48 5.92 6.30
C ARG A 79 10.43 6.36 5.20
N GLU A 80 10.99 7.55 5.38
CA GLU A 80 11.89 8.07 4.38
C GLU A 80 13.12 7.21 4.22
N GLU A 81 13.59 6.67 5.33
CA GLU A 81 14.77 5.86 5.26
C GLU A 81 14.54 4.56 4.50
N VAL A 82 13.45 3.87 4.80
CA VAL A 82 13.21 2.61 4.11
C VAL A 82 12.86 2.83 2.66
N GLU A 83 12.20 3.93 2.33
CA GLU A 83 11.92 4.24 0.95
C GLU A 83 13.22 4.51 0.21
N ARG A 84 14.13 5.23 0.83
CA ARG A 84 15.40 5.51 0.21
C ARG A 84 16.18 4.22 -0.03
N LEU A 85 16.22 3.36 0.97
CA LEU A 85 16.94 2.10 0.82
C LEU A 85 16.34 1.25 -0.30
N ALA A 86 15.04 1.18 -0.34
CA ALA A 86 14.40 0.37 -1.36
C ALA A 86 14.63 0.95 -2.75
N ARG A 87 14.60 2.26 -2.87
CA ARG A 87 14.79 2.86 -4.18
C ARG A 87 16.23 2.83 -4.64
N GLU A 88 17.15 2.79 -3.71
CA GLU A 88 18.53 2.65 -4.11
C GLU A 88 18.77 1.33 -4.80
N LYS A 89 18.12 0.31 -4.34
CA LYS A 89 18.33 -0.98 -4.91
C LYS A 89 17.36 -1.29 -6.03
N HIS A 90 16.16 -0.77 -5.95
CA HIS A 90 15.13 -1.02 -6.95
C HIS A 90 14.52 0.31 -7.38
N PRO A 91 15.26 1.10 -8.15
CA PRO A 91 14.81 2.48 -8.44
C PRO A 91 13.54 2.55 -9.26
N ASP A 92 13.22 1.51 -9.97
CA ASP A 92 12.03 1.54 -10.80
C ASP A 92 10.83 0.96 -10.13
N GLU A 93 10.89 0.63 -8.86
CA GLU A 93 9.79 0.01 -8.18
C GLU A 93 9.14 0.91 -7.19
N MET A 94 7.87 0.67 -6.92
CA MET A 94 7.15 1.35 -5.90
C MET A 94 7.12 0.46 -4.69
N PRO A 95 7.87 0.76 -3.65
CA PRO A 95 7.93 -0.15 -2.51
C PRO A 95 6.66 -0.11 -1.68
N HIS A 96 6.39 -1.21 -1.02
CA HIS A 96 5.31 -1.27 -0.04
C HIS A 96 5.91 -0.96 1.32
N VAL A 97 5.51 0.15 1.92
CA VAL A 97 6.09 0.61 3.17
C VAL A 97 5.09 0.41 4.29
N ARG A 98 5.55 -0.07 5.43
CA ARG A 98 4.67 -0.35 6.52
C ARG A 98 5.34 -0.07 7.85
N TYR A 99 4.58 0.49 8.78
CA TYR A 99 5.07 0.67 10.14
C TYR A 99 4.65 -0.54 10.96
N ILE A 100 5.58 -1.13 11.69
CA ILE A 100 5.28 -2.28 12.52
C ILE A 100 4.99 -1.79 13.92
N LEU A 101 3.77 -2.05 14.37
CA LEU A 101 3.35 -1.53 15.64
C LEU A 101 4.20 -2.03 16.77
N ARG A 102 4.44 -1.17 17.74
CA ARG A 102 5.22 -1.55 18.87
C ARG A 102 4.53 -2.55 19.68
N GLU A 103 3.22 -2.43 19.86
CA GLU A 103 2.51 -3.35 20.65
C GLU A 103 1.61 -4.14 19.81
N LYS A 104 1.51 -5.45 20.16
CA LYS A 104 0.75 -6.31 19.42
C LYS A 104 -0.64 -5.98 19.51
N GLY A 105 -1.23 -5.78 18.69
CA GLY A 105 -2.56 -5.67 18.69
C GLY A 105 -3.17 -4.56 19.08
N SER A 106 -3.05 -4.03 19.39
CA SER A 106 -3.57 -3.21 19.74
C SER A 106 -4.56 -2.70 19.51
N ARG A 107 -4.91 -2.40 19.51
CA ARG A 107 -5.75 -2.01 19.26
C ARG A 107 -6.39 -1.06 19.57
N ILE A 108 -6.45 -0.59 19.21
CA ILE A 108 -6.97 0.43 18.88
C ILE A 108 -8.32 0.46 19.11
N TYR A 109 -8.98 -0.39 18.57
CA TYR A 109 -10.28 -0.34 18.73
C TYR A 109 -10.64 -0.71 20.01
N GLU A 110 -9.83 -1.18 20.70
CA GLU A 110 -10.22 -1.49 21.87
C GLU A 110 -10.49 -0.39 22.62
N CYS A 111 -10.17 0.67 22.25
CA CYS A 111 -10.51 1.63 23.03
C CYS A 111 -11.79 1.93 23.05
N GLN A 112 -12.48 1.46 22.28
CA GLN A 112 -13.68 1.73 22.25
C GLN A 112 -14.33 1.26 23.29
N ARG A 113 -14.03 0.70 24.01
CA ARG A 113 -14.75 0.25 24.97
C ARG A 113 -14.72 1.10 25.98
#